data_f7437e3eb26eee454f673bb1f0d2e220
#
_entry.id   f7437e3eb26eee454f673bb1f0d2e220
#
_cell.length_a   1.000
_cell.length_b   1.000
_cell.length_c   1.000
_cell.angle_alpha   90.00
_cell.angle_beta   90.00
_cell.angle_gamma   90.00
#
_symmetry.space_group_name_H-M   'P 1'
#
loop_
_entity.id
_entity.type
_entity.pdbx_description
1 polymer ?
#
loop_
_entity_poly.entity_id
_entity_poly.type
_entity_poly.pdbx_seq_one_letter_code
_entity_poly.pdbx_strand_id
1 'polypeptide(L)'
;MAFDRVFRLVRSGPGGGAPPSKSEADNSDDWRVGLPGEVAALIRPCFLPETEAGPFENGSGFGGAPFLPRGVDHPLCPGCWQPMTLFVQLKLDDLPSSQGNDRTGLLQLFYCTTDEPDLCERSLRSWAPFSDGAVVRIVSAYGGSVSSVPARFPAFRVTGWHEEPDLPTWAESRSMGVVLDEDLGLRLINADVPRPGDKLAGWPAWARGVEYPACPLCGATMRLVFQLASEGHVPFRFGDAGTGHITRCETHPNLVAFGWACG
;
A
#
# COMPACT_ATOMS: atom_id res chain seq x y z
N MET A 1 -38.08 7.20 3.73
CA MET A 1 -37.84 6.76 5.12
C MET A 1 -36.38 7.10 5.45
N ALA A 2 -36.23 8.01 6.39
CA ALA A 2 -34.95 8.64 6.72
C ALA A 2 -34.04 7.69 7.47
N PHE A 3 -32.74 7.65 7.10
CA PHE A 3 -31.69 7.17 7.97
C PHE A 3 -30.77 8.33 8.33
N ASP A 4 -31.17 8.99 9.41
CA ASP A 4 -30.39 9.96 10.14
C ASP A 4 -29.73 9.22 11.30
N ARG A 5 -28.39 9.13 11.35
CA ARG A 5 -27.66 8.73 12.56
C ARG A 5 -26.24 9.30 12.57
N VAL A 6 -26.12 10.49 13.12
CA VAL A 6 -25.39 10.80 14.36
C VAL A 6 -23.88 10.52 14.33
N PHE A 7 -23.13 11.55 13.92
CA PHE A 7 -21.74 11.73 14.33
C PHE A 7 -21.70 12.09 15.84
N ARG A 8 -21.19 11.20 16.65
CA ARG A 8 -20.83 11.48 18.04
C ARG A 8 -19.37 11.88 18.11
N LEU A 9 -19.12 13.15 18.35
CA LEU A 9 -17.81 13.69 18.74
C LEU A 9 -17.41 13.08 20.10
N VAL A 10 -16.32 12.30 20.11
CA VAL A 10 -15.64 11.93 21.35
C VAL A 10 -14.65 13.04 21.68
N ARG A 11 -14.92 13.78 22.73
CA ARG A 11 -13.97 14.74 23.31
C ARG A 11 -12.85 13.99 24.02
N SER A 12 -11.65 14.15 23.55
CA SER A 12 -10.41 13.72 24.24
C SER A 12 -10.09 14.69 25.38
N GLY A 13 -10.01 14.15 26.60
CA GLY A 13 -9.46 14.84 27.77
C GLY A 13 -7.93 14.70 27.79
N PRO A 14 -7.18 15.62 28.44
CA PRO A 14 -5.74 15.58 28.48
C PRO A 14 -5.27 14.63 29.58
N GLY A 15 -4.68 13.52 29.20
CA GLY A 15 -3.98 12.61 30.11
C GLY A 15 -2.58 12.34 29.52
N GLY A 16 -1.59 13.16 29.90
CA GLY A 16 -0.20 12.92 29.60
C GLY A 16 0.32 11.75 30.43
N GLY A 17 0.46 10.58 29.80
CA GLY A 17 1.24 9.46 30.29
C GLY A 17 2.32 9.19 29.26
N ALA A 18 3.59 9.27 29.64
CA ALA A 18 4.70 8.83 28.80
C ALA A 18 4.48 7.35 28.42
N PRO A 19 4.79 6.93 27.17
CA PRO A 19 4.71 5.55 26.79
C PRO A 19 5.67 4.74 27.68
N PRO A 20 5.30 3.52 28.13
CA PRO A 20 6.20 2.67 28.90
C PRO A 20 7.44 2.37 28.05
N SER A 21 8.63 2.54 28.64
CA SER A 21 9.88 2.08 28.07
C SER A 21 9.74 0.59 27.71
N LYS A 22 10.05 0.24 26.45
CA LYS A 22 10.15 -1.17 26.00
C LYS A 22 11.18 -1.84 26.91
N SER A 23 10.71 -2.58 27.93
CA SER A 23 11.51 -3.58 28.61
C SER A 23 11.87 -4.66 27.59
N GLU A 24 13.07 -5.24 27.72
CA GLU A 24 13.57 -6.38 26.97
C GLU A 24 12.44 -7.40 26.79
N ALA A 25 11.91 -7.48 25.54
CA ALA A 25 10.84 -8.39 25.21
C ALA A 25 11.36 -9.82 25.39
N ASP A 26 10.66 -10.59 26.19
CA ASP A 26 10.89 -12.01 26.37
C ASP A 26 10.96 -12.68 24.97
N ASN A 27 12.09 -13.33 24.67
CA ASN A 27 12.40 -13.93 23.39
C ASN A 27 11.47 -15.12 23.04
N SER A 28 10.47 -15.41 23.91
CA SER A 28 9.49 -16.48 23.73
C SER A 28 8.40 -16.17 22.72
N ASP A 29 8.16 -14.89 22.39
CA ASP A 29 7.10 -14.46 21.46
C ASP A 29 7.59 -14.20 20.03
N ASP A 30 8.89 -14.40 19.76
CA ASP A 30 9.41 -14.28 18.39
C ASP A 30 8.94 -15.46 17.53
N TRP A 31 8.00 -15.19 16.63
CA TRP A 31 7.44 -16.20 15.74
C TRP A 31 8.50 -16.89 14.85
N ARG A 32 9.69 -16.31 14.71
CA ARG A 32 10.81 -16.86 13.92
C ARG A 32 11.53 -18.02 14.62
N VAL A 33 11.36 -18.17 15.92
CA VAL A 33 12.03 -19.21 16.69
C VAL A 33 11.47 -20.59 16.32
N GLY A 34 12.37 -21.53 15.97
CA GLY A 34 12.02 -22.89 15.64
C GLY A 34 11.33 -23.10 14.28
N LEU A 35 11.45 -22.13 13.36
CA LEU A 35 10.93 -22.30 12.00
C LEU A 35 11.63 -23.44 11.27
N PRO A 36 10.89 -24.30 10.54
CA PRO A 36 11.47 -25.22 9.57
C PRO A 36 12.30 -24.46 8.53
N GLY A 37 13.40 -25.06 8.06
CA GLY A 37 14.31 -24.38 7.13
C GLY A 37 13.64 -23.92 5.82
N GLU A 38 12.68 -24.69 5.31
CA GLU A 38 11.89 -24.34 4.12
C GLU A 38 10.98 -23.13 4.36
N VAL A 39 10.44 -22.96 5.58
CA VAL A 39 9.64 -21.79 5.95
C VAL A 39 10.55 -20.58 6.15
N ALA A 40 11.68 -20.76 6.83
CA ALA A 40 12.64 -19.68 7.05
C ALA A 40 13.20 -19.12 5.72
N ALA A 41 13.31 -19.95 4.68
CA ALA A 41 13.72 -19.52 3.35
C ALA A 41 12.70 -18.60 2.64
N LEU A 42 11.45 -18.55 3.11
CA LEU A 42 10.42 -17.65 2.58
C LEU A 42 10.45 -16.27 3.25
N ILE A 43 11.23 -16.07 4.31
CA ILE A 43 11.32 -14.77 4.97
C ILE A 43 11.84 -13.73 3.99
N ARG A 44 11.11 -12.62 3.87
CA ARG A 44 11.51 -11.43 3.11
C ARG A 44 11.38 -10.19 3.98
N PRO A 45 12.24 -9.19 3.80
CA PRO A 45 12.03 -7.93 4.46
C PRO A 45 10.81 -7.22 3.87
N CYS A 46 10.00 -6.62 4.72
CA CYS A 46 9.05 -5.57 4.38
C CYS A 46 9.44 -4.29 5.12
N PHE A 47 8.99 -3.15 4.64
CA PHE A 47 9.34 -1.86 5.21
C PHE A 47 8.08 -1.07 5.48
N LEU A 48 7.87 -0.73 6.75
CA LEU A 48 6.76 0.07 7.22
C LEU A 48 7.14 1.56 7.12
N PRO A 49 6.29 2.43 6.55
CA PRO A 49 6.62 3.84 6.42
C PRO A 49 6.57 4.55 7.78
N GLU A 50 7.61 5.30 8.11
CA GLU A 50 7.60 6.30 9.17
C GLU A 50 7.17 7.62 8.55
N THR A 51 6.16 8.28 9.12
CA THR A 51 5.56 9.45 8.49
C THR A 51 5.38 10.62 9.44
N GLU A 52 5.37 11.81 8.86
CA GLU A 52 5.00 13.06 9.53
C GLU A 52 3.97 13.82 8.69
N ALA A 53 3.04 14.52 9.34
CA ALA A 53 2.12 15.40 8.65
C ALA A 53 2.88 16.53 7.94
N GLY A 54 2.59 16.75 6.66
CA GLY A 54 3.20 17.81 5.87
C GLY A 54 3.44 17.43 4.42
N PRO A 55 3.73 18.42 3.57
CA PRO A 55 4.00 18.20 2.15
C PRO A 55 5.31 17.43 1.94
N PHE A 56 5.39 16.73 0.81
CA PHE A 56 6.56 15.91 0.43
C PHE A 56 7.12 16.25 -0.95
N GLU A 57 6.57 17.27 -1.64
CA GLU A 57 7.03 17.74 -2.95
C GLU A 57 7.34 16.58 -3.91
N ASN A 58 8.62 16.42 -4.33
CA ASN A 58 9.08 15.31 -5.16
C ASN A 58 9.64 14.12 -4.34
N GLY A 59 9.37 14.05 -3.03
CA GLY A 59 9.70 12.94 -2.14
C GLY A 59 8.61 11.87 -2.09
N SER A 60 8.73 10.97 -1.12
CA SER A 60 7.73 9.94 -0.82
C SER A 60 6.68 10.46 0.16
N GLY A 61 5.42 10.07 -0.05
CA GLY A 61 4.33 10.45 0.85
C GLY A 61 2.97 9.92 0.43
N PHE A 62 1.98 10.19 1.28
CA PHE A 62 0.59 9.78 1.13
C PHE A 62 -0.32 11.00 1.05
N GLY A 63 -1.40 10.87 0.26
CA GLY A 63 -2.34 11.98 0.08
C GLY A 63 -1.69 13.22 -0.50
N GLY A 64 -2.16 14.40 -0.10
CA GLY A 64 -1.59 15.67 -0.53
C GLY A 64 -1.66 15.91 -2.04
N ALA A 65 -0.86 16.86 -2.52
CA ALA A 65 -0.76 17.21 -3.93
C ALA A 65 0.45 16.50 -4.58
N PRO A 66 0.26 15.86 -5.75
CA PRO A 66 1.35 15.15 -6.44
C PRO A 66 2.37 16.10 -7.05
N PHE A 67 3.61 15.65 -7.15
CA PHE A 67 4.59 16.27 -8.04
C PHE A 67 4.35 15.83 -9.48
N LEU A 68 4.26 16.79 -10.40
CA LEU A 68 4.04 16.55 -11.83
C LEU A 68 5.25 17.06 -12.62
N PRO A 69 5.96 16.19 -13.36
CA PRO A 69 6.99 16.62 -14.29
C PRO A 69 6.41 17.50 -15.38
N ARG A 70 7.24 18.35 -16.00
CA ARG A 70 6.81 19.21 -17.12
C ARG A 70 6.21 18.37 -18.25
N GLY A 71 5.00 18.74 -18.70
CA GLY A 71 4.28 18.04 -19.75
C GLY A 71 3.54 16.79 -19.31
N VAL A 72 3.50 16.52 -17.99
CA VAL A 72 2.69 15.44 -17.41
C VAL A 72 1.53 16.06 -16.65
N ASP A 73 0.33 15.80 -17.13
CA ASP A 73 -0.89 16.35 -16.54
C ASP A 73 -1.36 15.56 -15.28
N HIS A 74 -2.14 16.25 -14.46
CA HIS A 74 -2.88 15.61 -13.39
C HIS A 74 -3.91 14.65 -14.00
N PRO A 75 -3.97 13.36 -13.56
CA PRO A 75 -4.89 12.40 -14.15
C PRO A 75 -6.34 12.78 -13.91
N LEU A 76 -7.16 12.66 -14.95
CA LEU A 76 -8.62 12.78 -14.88
C LEU A 76 -9.24 11.39 -14.97
N CYS A 77 -10.29 11.15 -14.20
CA CYS A 77 -11.07 9.92 -14.32
C CYS A 77 -11.82 9.91 -15.67
N PRO A 78 -11.69 8.86 -16.49
CA PRO A 78 -12.37 8.79 -17.78
C PRO A 78 -13.89 8.60 -17.67
N GLY A 79 -14.40 8.30 -16.47
CA GLY A 79 -15.83 8.15 -16.22
C GLY A 79 -16.52 9.45 -15.83
N CYS A 80 -15.96 10.20 -14.88
CA CYS A 80 -16.56 11.43 -14.35
C CYS A 80 -15.81 12.72 -14.69
N TRP A 81 -14.64 12.63 -15.35
CA TRP A 81 -13.79 13.75 -15.75
C TRP A 81 -13.27 14.62 -14.59
N GLN A 82 -13.45 14.14 -13.36
CA GLN A 82 -12.90 14.81 -12.17
C GLN A 82 -11.43 14.45 -12.00
N PRO A 83 -10.60 15.35 -11.43
CA PRO A 83 -9.23 15.02 -11.06
C PRO A 83 -9.17 13.82 -10.10
N MET A 84 -8.32 12.86 -10.42
CA MET A 84 -8.10 11.72 -9.52
C MET A 84 -7.32 12.14 -8.28
N THR A 85 -7.60 11.50 -7.16
CA THR A 85 -6.93 11.76 -5.89
C THR A 85 -5.61 10.99 -5.82
N LEU A 86 -4.53 11.66 -5.42
CA LEU A 86 -3.27 10.97 -5.10
C LEU A 86 -3.44 10.17 -3.82
N PHE A 87 -3.07 8.89 -3.85
CA PHE A 87 -3.05 8.00 -2.68
C PHE A 87 -1.63 7.87 -2.14
N VAL A 88 -0.67 7.54 -3.00
CA VAL A 88 0.74 7.40 -2.62
C VAL A 88 1.64 7.87 -3.75
N GLN A 89 2.73 8.52 -3.38
CA GLN A 89 3.88 8.83 -4.22
C GLN A 89 5.12 8.27 -3.55
N LEU A 90 5.89 7.46 -4.27
CA LEU A 90 7.15 6.89 -3.78
C LEU A 90 8.29 7.34 -4.68
N LYS A 91 9.30 7.98 -4.10
CA LYS A 91 10.54 8.33 -4.80
C LYS A 91 11.42 7.08 -4.82
N LEU A 92 11.53 6.48 -5.99
CA LEU A 92 12.17 5.17 -6.16
C LEU A 92 13.65 5.17 -5.81
N ASP A 93 14.31 6.30 -5.98
CA ASP A 93 15.72 6.49 -5.63
C ASP A 93 16.00 6.41 -4.12
N ASP A 94 14.99 6.70 -3.30
CA ASP A 94 15.12 6.81 -1.83
C ASP A 94 14.56 5.56 -1.10
N LEU A 95 14.13 4.54 -1.84
CA LEU A 95 13.59 3.32 -1.25
C LEU A 95 14.70 2.40 -0.71
N PRO A 96 14.43 1.61 0.34
CA PRO A 96 15.36 0.61 0.84
C PRO A 96 15.90 -0.32 -0.25
N SER A 97 17.20 -0.60 -0.20
CA SER A 97 17.97 -1.25 -1.28
C SER A 97 17.56 -2.68 -1.65
N SER A 98 16.81 -3.37 -0.79
CA SER A 98 16.25 -4.70 -1.09
C SER A 98 15.29 -4.73 -2.29
N GLN A 99 14.89 -3.55 -2.80
CA GLN A 99 13.99 -3.41 -3.95
C GLN A 99 14.70 -3.21 -5.30
N GLY A 100 16.04 -3.27 -5.32
CA GLY A 100 16.87 -3.05 -6.50
C GLY A 100 17.10 -1.57 -6.78
N ASN A 101 18.36 -1.15 -6.68
CA ASN A 101 18.80 0.25 -6.78
C ASN A 101 18.76 0.86 -8.20
N ASP A 102 18.32 0.12 -9.22
CA ASP A 102 18.36 0.59 -10.61
C ASP A 102 17.12 1.42 -11.01
N ARG A 103 16.41 1.99 -10.03
CA ARG A 103 15.12 2.62 -10.27
C ARG A 103 15.14 4.07 -9.89
N THR A 104 14.81 4.91 -10.84
CA THR A 104 14.70 6.35 -10.66
C THR A 104 13.29 6.83 -10.96
N GLY A 105 12.90 7.94 -10.35
CA GLY A 105 11.63 8.58 -10.60
C GLY A 105 10.62 8.43 -9.46
N LEU A 106 9.38 8.80 -9.75
CA LEU A 106 8.25 8.75 -8.83
C LEU A 106 7.25 7.69 -9.28
N LEU A 107 7.02 6.69 -8.45
CA LEU A 107 5.84 5.83 -8.58
C LEU A 107 4.67 6.57 -7.94
N GLN A 108 3.60 6.77 -8.69
CA GLN A 108 2.40 7.49 -8.25
C GLN A 108 1.18 6.61 -8.44
N LEU A 109 0.32 6.52 -7.42
CA LEU A 109 -1.01 5.94 -7.50
C LEU A 109 -2.07 7.02 -7.32
N PHE A 110 -2.92 7.15 -8.31
CA PHE A 110 -4.14 7.97 -8.27
C PHE A 110 -5.37 7.08 -8.33
N TYR A 111 -6.41 7.51 -7.66
CA TYR A 111 -7.69 6.80 -7.63
C TYR A 111 -8.86 7.77 -7.78
N CYS A 112 -9.90 7.36 -8.50
CA CYS A 112 -11.13 8.13 -8.58
C CYS A 112 -11.90 8.00 -7.27
N THR A 113 -12.03 9.10 -6.55
CA THR A 113 -12.74 9.17 -5.27
C THR A 113 -14.04 9.97 -5.36
N THR A 114 -14.57 10.17 -6.58
CA THR A 114 -15.82 10.91 -6.79
C THR A 114 -17.00 10.13 -6.23
N ASP A 115 -17.74 10.78 -5.35
CA ASP A 115 -18.88 10.26 -4.60
C ASP A 115 -20.13 11.14 -4.66
N GLU A 116 -20.11 12.21 -5.49
CA GLU A 116 -21.24 13.13 -5.67
C GLU A 116 -21.54 13.41 -7.16
N PRO A 117 -22.83 13.45 -7.55
CA PRO A 117 -24.03 13.08 -6.77
C PRO A 117 -24.18 11.59 -6.54
N ASP A 118 -23.49 10.75 -7.32
CA ASP A 118 -23.45 9.30 -7.23
C ASP A 118 -22.00 8.83 -7.37
N LEU A 119 -21.67 7.68 -6.76
CA LEU A 119 -20.35 7.05 -6.92
C LEU A 119 -20.02 6.86 -8.40
N CYS A 120 -18.83 7.28 -8.80
CA CYS A 120 -18.38 7.07 -10.16
C CYS A 120 -18.29 5.57 -10.48
N GLU A 121 -18.95 5.12 -11.54
CA GLU A 121 -18.95 3.71 -11.95
C GLU A 121 -17.53 3.15 -12.16
N ARG A 122 -16.58 3.98 -12.64
CA ARG A 122 -15.18 3.60 -12.78
C ARG A 122 -14.52 3.34 -11.43
N SER A 123 -14.81 4.17 -10.42
CA SER A 123 -14.32 3.95 -9.06
C SER A 123 -14.81 2.60 -8.50
N LEU A 124 -16.07 2.28 -8.69
CA LEU A 124 -16.66 1.01 -8.24
C LEU A 124 -16.02 -0.23 -8.89
N ARG A 125 -15.49 -0.09 -10.12
CA ARG A 125 -14.86 -1.18 -10.87
C ARG A 125 -13.35 -1.22 -10.78
N SER A 126 -12.74 -0.33 -9.99
CA SER A 126 -11.27 -0.19 -9.90
C SER A 126 -10.59 -1.22 -8.99
N TRP A 127 -11.30 -2.25 -8.58
CA TRP A 127 -10.73 -3.39 -7.85
C TRP A 127 -9.80 -4.25 -8.72
N ALA A 128 -10.08 -4.34 -10.03
CA ALA A 128 -9.28 -5.15 -10.94
C ALA A 128 -7.98 -4.44 -11.34
N PRO A 129 -6.85 -5.16 -11.43
CA PRO A 129 -5.63 -4.64 -12.01
C PRO A 129 -5.84 -4.08 -13.42
N PHE A 130 -5.15 -3.00 -13.76
CA PHE A 130 -5.27 -2.30 -15.05
C PHE A 130 -6.63 -1.65 -15.32
N SER A 131 -7.48 -1.48 -14.31
CA SER A 131 -8.73 -0.74 -14.46
C SER A 131 -8.45 0.76 -14.68
N ASP A 132 -9.37 1.45 -15.34
CA ASP A 132 -9.24 2.87 -15.67
C ASP A 132 -9.74 3.84 -14.59
N GLY A 133 -10.31 3.34 -13.50
CA GLY A 133 -10.65 4.14 -12.31
C GLY A 133 -9.48 4.34 -11.34
N ALA A 134 -8.33 3.72 -11.63
CA ALA A 134 -7.06 3.95 -10.96
C ALA A 134 -5.96 4.19 -11.97
N VAL A 135 -5.02 5.08 -11.68
CA VAL A 135 -3.82 5.32 -12.48
C VAL A 135 -2.60 5.06 -11.61
N VAL A 136 -1.84 4.03 -11.95
CA VAL A 136 -0.52 3.82 -11.38
C VAL A 136 0.53 4.01 -12.46
N ARG A 137 1.54 4.83 -12.19
CA ARG A 137 2.56 5.21 -13.18
C ARG A 137 3.90 5.50 -12.54
N ILE A 138 4.96 5.44 -13.36
CA ILE A 138 6.29 5.92 -12.98
C ILE A 138 6.60 7.14 -13.86
N VAL A 139 6.96 8.24 -13.21
CA VAL A 139 7.30 9.52 -13.88
C VAL A 139 8.63 10.06 -13.37
N SER A 140 9.21 11.05 -14.06
CA SER A 140 10.44 11.72 -13.60
C SER A 140 10.22 12.42 -12.25
N ALA A 141 11.21 12.36 -11.37
CA ALA A 141 11.24 13.12 -10.12
C ALA A 141 11.74 14.57 -10.31
N TYR A 142 12.05 14.98 -11.54
CA TYR A 142 12.71 16.24 -11.85
C TYR A 142 11.97 17.05 -12.90
N GLY A 143 12.25 18.37 -12.92
CA GLY A 143 11.79 19.26 -13.97
C GLY A 143 10.28 19.54 -13.93
N GLY A 144 9.68 19.54 -12.77
CA GLY A 144 8.25 19.78 -12.59
C GLY A 144 7.94 20.66 -11.38
N SER A 145 6.69 20.58 -10.93
CA SER A 145 6.18 21.27 -9.75
C SER A 145 5.06 20.48 -9.09
N VAL A 146 4.75 20.84 -7.88
CA VAL A 146 3.57 20.32 -7.18
C VAL A 146 2.29 20.76 -7.93
N SER A 147 1.35 19.84 -8.08
CA SER A 147 0.06 20.11 -8.74
C SER A 147 -0.70 21.23 -8.02
N SER A 148 -1.35 22.10 -8.82
CA SER A 148 -2.26 23.12 -8.30
C SER A 148 -3.68 22.59 -8.04
N VAL A 149 -3.98 21.35 -8.40
CA VAL A 149 -5.25 20.71 -8.10
C VAL A 149 -5.35 20.53 -6.58
N PRO A 150 -6.44 20.99 -5.93
CA PRO A 150 -6.62 20.82 -4.50
C PRO A 150 -6.55 19.36 -4.08
N ALA A 151 -5.76 19.07 -3.07
CA ALA A 151 -5.67 17.73 -2.51
C ALA A 151 -6.93 17.37 -1.73
N ARG A 152 -7.48 16.18 -1.96
CA ARG A 152 -8.66 15.68 -1.21
C ARG A 152 -8.26 15.18 0.18
N PHE A 153 -7.08 14.59 0.31
CA PHE A 153 -6.58 14.02 1.56
C PHE A 153 -5.42 14.84 2.14
N PRO A 154 -5.26 14.87 3.46
CA PRO A 154 -4.10 15.47 4.08
C PRO A 154 -2.81 14.81 3.58
N ALA A 155 -1.72 15.59 3.57
CA ALA A 155 -0.42 15.09 3.17
C ALA A 155 0.34 14.52 4.36
N PHE A 156 0.95 13.35 4.18
CA PHE A 156 1.89 12.74 5.10
C PHE A 156 3.18 12.41 4.34
N ARG A 157 4.28 13.07 4.70
CA ARG A 157 5.60 12.75 4.11
C ARG A 157 6.18 11.50 4.77
N VAL A 158 6.83 10.66 4.00
CA VAL A 158 7.64 9.56 4.51
C VAL A 158 8.99 10.12 4.94
N THR A 159 9.36 9.88 6.18
CA THR A 159 10.62 10.33 6.80
C THR A 159 11.62 9.19 6.97
N GLY A 160 11.16 7.95 6.96
CA GLY A 160 11.97 6.77 7.12
C GLY A 160 11.20 5.49 6.83
N TRP A 161 11.89 4.38 6.97
CA TRP A 161 11.35 3.04 6.77
C TRP A 161 11.82 2.12 7.89
N HIS A 162 10.90 1.49 8.57
CA HIS A 162 11.19 0.48 9.58
C HIS A 162 11.14 -0.91 8.94
N GLU A 163 12.28 -1.61 8.96
CA GLU A 163 12.38 -2.96 8.39
C GLU A 163 11.83 -4.01 9.35
N GLU A 164 10.98 -4.90 8.84
CA GLU A 164 10.47 -6.05 9.55
C GLU A 164 10.53 -7.32 8.69
N PRO A 165 10.73 -8.50 9.31
CA PRO A 165 10.61 -9.76 8.60
C PRO A 165 9.14 -10.06 8.28
N ASP A 166 8.91 -10.63 7.10
CA ASP A 166 7.57 -10.96 6.61
C ASP A 166 7.55 -12.36 5.98
N LEU A 167 6.42 -13.05 6.11
CA LEU A 167 6.17 -14.36 5.51
C LEU A 167 4.86 -14.33 4.71
N PRO A 168 4.72 -15.19 3.69
CA PRO A 168 3.49 -15.27 2.91
C PRO A 168 2.33 -15.84 3.73
N THR A 169 1.11 -15.61 3.24
CA THR A 169 -0.09 -16.30 3.78
C THR A 169 0.06 -17.82 3.64
N TRP A 170 -0.70 -18.55 4.45
CA TRP A 170 -0.74 -20.01 4.36
C TRP A 170 -1.07 -20.51 2.94
N ALA A 171 -2.06 -19.89 2.30
CA ALA A 171 -2.46 -20.25 0.94
C ALA A 171 -1.31 -20.03 -0.07
N GLU A 172 -0.57 -18.94 0.07
CA GLU A 172 0.56 -18.60 -0.79
C GLU A 172 1.76 -19.53 -0.55
N SER A 173 2.11 -19.81 0.71
CA SER A 173 3.15 -20.79 1.08
C SER A 173 2.86 -22.17 0.47
N ARG A 174 1.61 -22.61 0.59
CA ARG A 174 1.18 -23.89 0.03
C ARG A 174 1.27 -23.93 -1.49
N SER A 175 0.99 -22.82 -2.19
CA SER A 175 1.15 -22.74 -3.64
C SER A 175 2.61 -22.88 -4.09
N MET A 176 3.57 -22.57 -3.20
CA MET A 176 5.01 -22.75 -3.39
C MET A 176 5.52 -24.13 -2.91
N GLY A 177 4.62 -25.02 -2.46
CA GLY A 177 4.97 -26.34 -1.97
C GLY A 177 5.42 -26.38 -0.50
N VAL A 178 5.34 -25.27 0.23
CA VAL A 178 5.68 -25.19 1.66
C VAL A 178 4.40 -25.27 2.48
N VAL A 179 4.30 -26.28 3.35
CA VAL A 179 3.14 -26.50 4.21
C VAL A 179 3.46 -25.99 5.61
N LEU A 180 2.69 -25.01 6.06
CA LEU A 180 2.71 -24.56 7.45
C LEU A 180 1.84 -25.52 8.28
N ASP A 181 2.34 -25.97 9.42
CA ASP A 181 1.49 -26.69 10.37
C ASP A 181 0.52 -25.72 11.10
N GLU A 182 -0.45 -26.29 11.81
CA GLU A 182 -1.50 -25.50 12.46
C GLU A 182 -0.95 -24.59 13.57
N ASP A 183 0.01 -25.08 14.35
CA ASP A 183 0.61 -24.32 15.45
C ASP A 183 1.41 -23.11 14.92
N LEU A 184 2.18 -23.32 13.86
CA LEU A 184 2.90 -22.23 13.19
C LEU A 184 1.90 -21.25 12.56
N GLY A 185 0.87 -21.74 11.89
CA GLY A 185 -0.19 -20.89 11.32
C GLY A 185 -0.83 -19.97 12.37
N LEU A 186 -1.15 -20.47 13.54
CA LEU A 186 -1.69 -19.68 14.67
C LEU A 186 -0.66 -18.68 15.19
N ARG A 187 0.62 -19.05 15.33
CA ARG A 187 1.67 -18.11 15.74
C ARG A 187 1.82 -16.95 14.75
N LEU A 188 1.77 -17.21 13.46
CA LEU A 188 1.87 -16.19 12.40
C LEU A 188 0.66 -15.23 12.42
N ILE A 189 -0.55 -15.76 12.60
CA ILE A 189 -1.76 -14.95 12.75
C ILE A 189 -1.65 -14.03 13.98
N ASN A 190 -1.22 -14.55 15.11
CA ASN A 190 -1.07 -13.76 16.34
C ASN A 190 0.05 -12.72 16.25
N ALA A 191 1.01 -12.91 15.36
CA ALA A 191 2.11 -12.00 15.09
C ALA A 191 1.82 -11.01 13.94
N ASP A 192 0.59 -10.99 13.41
CA ASP A 192 0.22 -10.19 12.24
C ASP A 192 1.15 -10.42 11.04
N VAL A 193 1.33 -11.69 10.65
CA VAL A 193 2.16 -12.09 9.50
C VAL A 193 1.29 -12.84 8.48
N PRO A 194 1.27 -12.41 7.19
CA PRO A 194 2.02 -11.29 6.61
C PRO A 194 1.62 -9.93 7.18
N ARG A 195 2.59 -9.03 7.28
CA ARG A 195 2.37 -7.71 7.89
C ARG A 195 1.18 -6.99 7.23
N PRO A 196 0.15 -6.62 8.02
CA PRO A 196 -0.93 -5.77 7.53
C PRO A 196 -0.50 -4.30 7.40
N GLY A 197 -1.41 -3.43 7.03
CA GLY A 197 -1.15 -2.00 6.93
C GLY A 197 -0.47 -1.59 5.64
N ASP A 198 -0.01 -0.33 5.62
CA ASP A 198 0.74 0.22 4.50
C ASP A 198 2.19 -0.25 4.59
N LYS A 199 2.67 -0.91 3.55
CA LYS A 199 4.06 -1.44 3.54
C LYS A 199 4.66 -1.50 2.15
N LEU A 200 5.97 -1.33 2.10
CA LEU A 200 6.79 -1.56 0.92
C LEU A 200 7.31 -3.00 0.95
N ALA A 201 7.24 -3.71 -0.16
CA ALA A 201 7.77 -5.07 -0.31
C ALA A 201 7.17 -6.12 0.64
N GLY A 202 7.94 -7.17 0.97
CA GLY A 202 7.47 -8.32 1.72
C GLY A 202 6.49 -9.19 0.93
N TRP A 203 5.49 -9.70 1.63
CA TRP A 203 4.42 -10.52 1.07
C TRP A 203 3.07 -9.83 1.19
N PRO A 204 2.17 -9.92 0.20
CA PRO A 204 0.86 -9.31 0.32
C PRO A 204 0.04 -9.92 1.46
N ALA A 205 -0.63 -9.08 2.23
CA ALA A 205 -1.71 -9.51 3.12
C ALA A 205 -3.00 -9.62 2.30
N TRP A 206 -3.20 -10.76 1.66
CA TRP A 206 -4.35 -11.01 0.81
C TRP A 206 -5.65 -11.04 1.59
N ALA A 207 -6.66 -10.31 1.13
CA ALA A 207 -7.98 -10.31 1.76
C ALA A 207 -8.78 -11.60 1.49
N ARG A 208 -8.57 -12.24 0.33
CA ARG A 208 -9.28 -13.47 -0.07
C ARG A 208 -8.34 -14.61 -0.42
N GLY A 209 -7.47 -14.41 -1.38
CA GLY A 209 -6.56 -15.41 -1.89
C GLY A 209 -5.44 -14.76 -2.68
N VAL A 210 -4.52 -15.56 -3.20
CA VAL A 210 -3.38 -15.07 -3.97
C VAL A 210 -3.86 -14.49 -5.30
N GLU A 211 -3.69 -13.18 -5.50
CA GLU A 211 -4.26 -12.42 -6.63
C GLU A 211 -3.19 -11.60 -7.38
N TYR A 212 -2.01 -12.16 -7.62
CA TYR A 212 -1.01 -11.49 -8.44
C TYR A 212 -1.48 -11.37 -9.89
N PRO A 213 -1.45 -10.16 -10.48
CA PRO A 213 -1.77 -10.02 -11.90
C PRO A 213 -0.65 -10.58 -12.77
N ALA A 214 -1.01 -11.00 -13.98
CA ALA A 214 -0.06 -11.32 -15.02
C ALA A 214 0.32 -10.04 -15.78
N CYS A 215 1.59 -9.92 -16.15
CA CYS A 215 2.06 -8.85 -17.03
C CYS A 215 1.42 -8.99 -18.42
N PRO A 216 0.72 -7.97 -18.95
CA PRO A 216 0.06 -8.06 -20.27
C PRO A 216 1.06 -8.15 -21.43
N LEU A 217 2.35 -7.84 -21.23
CA LEU A 217 3.37 -7.90 -22.26
C LEU A 217 4.10 -9.24 -22.34
N CYS A 218 4.36 -9.91 -21.20
CA CYS A 218 5.14 -11.16 -21.19
C CYS A 218 4.45 -12.31 -20.45
N GLY A 219 3.27 -12.11 -19.86
CA GLY A 219 2.54 -13.13 -19.12
C GLY A 219 3.14 -13.50 -17.75
N ALA A 220 4.30 -12.95 -17.38
CA ALA A 220 4.93 -13.24 -16.08
C ALA A 220 4.09 -12.69 -14.92
N THR A 221 4.06 -13.41 -13.81
CA THR A 221 3.43 -12.95 -12.56
C THR A 221 4.13 -11.69 -12.07
N MET A 222 3.37 -10.64 -11.81
CA MET A 222 3.90 -9.38 -11.29
C MET A 222 4.14 -9.51 -9.78
N ARG A 223 5.10 -8.73 -9.24
CA ARG A 223 5.48 -8.79 -7.83
C ARG A 223 4.98 -7.57 -7.06
N LEU A 224 4.72 -7.75 -5.77
CA LEU A 224 4.35 -6.66 -4.87
C LEU A 224 5.46 -5.60 -4.84
N VAL A 225 5.05 -4.34 -5.00
CA VAL A 225 5.88 -3.16 -4.73
C VAL A 225 5.43 -2.52 -3.44
N PHE A 226 4.12 -2.21 -3.35
CA PHE A 226 3.55 -1.51 -2.21
C PHE A 226 2.15 -2.01 -1.91
N GLN A 227 1.83 -2.14 -0.63
CA GLN A 227 0.51 -2.46 -0.11
C GLN A 227 -0.09 -1.23 0.55
N LEU A 228 -1.38 -0.99 0.32
CA LEU A 228 -2.17 0.06 0.94
C LEU A 228 -3.34 -0.56 1.71
N ALA A 229 -3.44 -0.25 2.98
CA ALA A 229 -4.57 -0.66 3.80
C ALA A 229 -5.74 0.33 3.69
N SER A 230 -6.96 -0.16 3.90
CA SER A 230 -8.09 0.72 4.16
C SER A 230 -7.85 1.51 5.43
N GLU A 231 -8.16 2.84 5.38
CA GLU A 231 -8.05 3.75 6.53
C GLU A 231 -6.64 3.79 7.17
N GLY A 232 -5.59 3.50 6.36
CA GLY A 232 -4.19 3.69 6.72
C GLY A 232 -3.79 5.17 6.66
N HIS A 233 -2.66 5.48 6.04
CA HIS A 233 -2.24 6.88 5.83
C HIS A 233 -3.19 7.67 4.91
N VAL A 234 -3.96 6.96 4.07
CA VAL A 234 -5.01 7.55 3.23
C VAL A 234 -6.37 7.22 3.85
N PRO A 235 -7.21 8.23 4.20
CA PRO A 235 -8.53 8.00 4.79
C PRO A 235 -9.53 7.53 3.72
N PHE A 236 -9.26 6.38 3.13
CA PHE A 236 -10.08 5.74 2.10
C PHE A 236 -10.29 4.27 2.41
N ARG A 237 -11.47 3.77 2.08
CA ARG A 237 -11.88 2.41 2.34
C ARG A 237 -12.04 1.63 1.05
N PHE A 238 -11.22 0.61 0.86
CA PHE A 238 -11.34 -0.33 -0.27
C PHE A 238 -12.43 -1.37 0.04
N GLY A 239 -13.66 -1.11 -0.43
CA GLY A 239 -14.79 -1.99 -0.12
C GLY A 239 -15.04 -2.12 1.39
N ASP A 240 -15.17 -3.34 1.89
CA ASP A 240 -15.32 -3.61 3.34
C ASP A 240 -13.94 -3.87 3.98
N ALA A 241 -13.23 -2.77 4.29
CA ALA A 241 -11.90 -2.79 4.90
C ALA A 241 -10.84 -3.63 4.15
N GLY A 242 -10.87 -3.58 2.82
CA GLY A 242 -9.94 -4.32 1.96
C GLY A 242 -8.54 -3.73 1.91
N THR A 243 -7.69 -4.39 1.11
CA THR A 243 -6.29 -4.04 0.91
C THR A 243 -5.99 -3.86 -0.58
N GLY A 244 -5.29 -2.78 -0.91
CA GLY A 244 -4.83 -2.50 -2.26
C GLY A 244 -3.36 -2.88 -2.45
N HIS A 245 -3.00 -3.36 -3.65
CA HIS A 245 -1.66 -3.81 -3.98
C HIS A 245 -1.17 -3.13 -5.26
N ILE A 246 -0.05 -2.42 -5.18
CA ILE A 246 0.72 -2.00 -6.34
C ILE A 246 1.69 -3.10 -6.68
N THR A 247 1.60 -3.62 -7.89
CA THR A 247 2.48 -4.67 -8.39
C THR A 247 3.25 -4.21 -9.62
N ARG A 248 4.35 -4.90 -9.94
CA ARG A 248 5.22 -4.56 -11.05
C ARG A 248 5.79 -5.80 -11.73
N CYS A 249 5.95 -5.71 -13.05
CA CYS A 249 6.66 -6.72 -13.82
C CYS A 249 8.18 -6.54 -13.68
N GLU A 250 8.91 -7.63 -13.40
CA GLU A 250 10.38 -7.59 -13.32
C GLU A 250 11.02 -7.39 -14.69
N THR A 251 10.47 -8.02 -15.74
CA THR A 251 10.96 -7.89 -17.12
C THR A 251 10.61 -6.53 -17.73
N HIS A 252 9.47 -5.94 -17.35
CA HIS A 252 8.99 -4.64 -17.84
C HIS A 252 8.85 -3.67 -16.67
N PRO A 253 9.95 -3.10 -16.16
CA PRO A 253 9.96 -2.38 -14.88
C PRO A 253 9.11 -1.11 -14.84
N ASN A 254 8.73 -0.55 -15.99
CA ASN A 254 7.80 0.58 -16.09
C ASN A 254 6.33 0.15 -16.12
N LEU A 255 6.07 -1.16 -16.21
CA LEU A 255 4.72 -1.70 -16.21
C LEU A 255 4.31 -2.03 -14.77
N VAL A 256 3.44 -1.22 -14.25
CA VAL A 256 2.89 -1.28 -12.90
C VAL A 256 1.38 -1.43 -12.96
N ALA A 257 0.80 -2.09 -11.98
CA ALA A 257 -0.63 -2.29 -11.86
C ALA A 257 -1.08 -2.03 -10.42
N PHE A 258 -2.32 -1.62 -10.25
CA PHE A 258 -2.99 -1.54 -8.96
C PHE A 258 -4.28 -2.33 -9.00
N GLY A 259 -4.52 -3.12 -7.97
CA GLY A 259 -5.78 -3.79 -7.71
C GLY A 259 -6.03 -3.87 -6.21
N TRP A 260 -7.29 -4.10 -5.80
CA TRP A 260 -7.62 -4.26 -4.39
C TRP A 260 -8.70 -5.33 -4.22
N ALA A 261 -8.74 -5.93 -3.03
CA ALA A 261 -9.78 -6.87 -2.62
C ALA A 261 -10.20 -6.60 -1.19
N CYS A 262 -11.45 -6.96 -0.86
CA CYS A 262 -11.99 -6.98 0.50
C CYS A 262 -12.54 -8.37 0.82
N GLY A 263 -12.69 -8.71 2.12
CA GLY A 263 -13.19 -9.98 2.60
C GLY A 263 -14.67 -10.24 2.33
#